data_52ef6ffa3e906970c62c83828c4df0d5
#
_entry.id   52ef6ffa3e906970c62c83828c4df0d5
#
_cell.length_a   1.000
_cell.length_b   1.000
_cell.length_c   1.000
_cell.angle_alpha   90.00
_cell.angle_beta   90.00
_cell.angle_gamma   90.00
#
_symmetry.space_group_name_H-M   'P 1'
#
loop_
_entity.id
_entity.type
_entity.pdbx_description
1 polymer ?
#
loop_
_entity_poly.entity_id
_entity_poly.type
_entity_poly.pdbx_seq_one_letter_code
_entity_poly.pdbx_strand_id
1 'polypeptide(L)'
;TDAVVIALKSRTEATDVAVHSTLEAIKWLENQGTEKFYFKYCSTFDSTKKGNIGPVADAIMEYLGETCTILCPALPVNGRIVRSGKLYVNGVPLDQSPMKNHPLTPMWDSRIKALIETQSKYHAYEWDTTDLNTSAELLRKKCLEIPEDHFYIVPDYTCEQDGQKIADLFGHLRFLTGGSGILTHLGIRILQDAGIRTRTIPENSEAADSKGVVIAGSCSIATLAQIQDFQEKGHPSFRIDPFALYNGTQTKQEIIDFVLSHPDDEVLIYSSDTSEKIKEVQKLGTEIVAAMIERTLGSVANALLHKGYGRIVVAGGETSGAVTKVLGYDVFEIGDSVAPGVPIMIPVQNKHIRLVLKSGNFGQVDFFTRALEMTR
;
A
#
# COMPACT_ATOMS: atom_id res chain seq x y z
N THR A 1 -3.56 22.62 4.84
CA THR A 1 -3.09 21.25 4.49
C THR A 1 -3.02 21.16 2.99
N ASP A 2 -1.84 20.82 2.46
CA ASP A 2 -1.59 20.86 1.01
C ASP A 2 -2.10 19.59 0.30
N ALA A 3 -2.25 18.49 1.04
CA ALA A 3 -2.83 17.25 0.57
C ALA A 3 -3.60 16.51 1.67
N VAL A 4 -4.68 15.84 1.29
CA VAL A 4 -5.51 15.02 2.19
C VAL A 4 -5.65 13.63 1.58
N VAL A 5 -5.51 12.61 2.41
CA VAL A 5 -5.77 11.21 2.01
C VAL A 5 -6.95 10.67 2.82
N ILE A 6 -7.99 10.24 2.12
CA ILE A 6 -9.14 9.58 2.74
C ILE A 6 -9.04 8.08 2.46
N ALA A 7 -8.93 7.28 3.52
CA ALA A 7 -8.86 5.83 3.42
C ALA A 7 -10.26 5.21 3.37
N LEU A 8 -10.59 4.55 2.25
CA LEU A 8 -11.85 3.85 2.02
C LEU A 8 -11.60 2.35 1.84
N LYS A 9 -12.56 1.51 2.23
CA LYS A 9 -12.51 0.05 2.01
C LYS A 9 -13.11 -0.36 0.65
N SER A 10 -13.07 0.50 -0.35
CA SER A 10 -13.77 0.35 -1.63
C SER A 10 -13.35 -0.85 -2.48
N ARG A 11 -12.24 -1.54 -2.18
CA ARG A 11 -11.74 -2.66 -2.99
C ARG A 11 -12.70 -3.85 -3.04
N THR A 12 -13.30 -4.23 -1.91
CA THR A 12 -14.07 -5.48 -1.73
C THR A 12 -15.49 -5.28 -1.20
N GLU A 13 -15.91 -4.05 -1.00
CA GLU A 13 -17.29 -3.72 -0.62
C GLU A 13 -18.26 -3.88 -1.79
N ALA A 14 -19.55 -3.85 -1.51
CA ALA A 14 -20.58 -3.79 -2.55
C ALA A 14 -20.37 -2.52 -3.40
N THR A 15 -20.57 -2.63 -4.71
CA THR A 15 -20.24 -1.56 -5.66
C THR A 15 -20.97 -0.25 -5.38
N ASP A 16 -22.23 -0.32 -5.03
CA ASP A 16 -23.06 0.84 -4.66
C ASP A 16 -22.53 1.55 -3.41
N VAL A 17 -22.09 0.79 -2.41
CA VAL A 17 -21.47 1.32 -1.18
C VAL A 17 -20.12 1.98 -1.51
N ALA A 18 -19.27 1.32 -2.31
CA ALA A 18 -17.97 1.84 -2.72
C ALA A 18 -18.10 3.16 -3.50
N VAL A 19 -19.05 3.22 -4.45
CA VAL A 19 -19.33 4.44 -5.23
C VAL A 19 -19.87 5.54 -4.32
N HIS A 20 -20.88 5.24 -3.49
CA HIS A 20 -21.50 6.23 -2.61
C HIS A 20 -20.48 6.84 -1.64
N SER A 21 -19.74 6.01 -0.92
CA SER A 21 -18.74 6.50 0.05
C SER A 21 -17.63 7.31 -0.60
N THR A 22 -17.24 6.96 -1.84
CA THR A 22 -16.25 7.71 -2.60
C THR A 22 -16.79 9.09 -3.02
N LEU A 23 -18.02 9.17 -3.53
CA LEU A 23 -18.62 10.45 -3.91
C LEU A 23 -18.84 11.36 -2.70
N GLU A 24 -19.22 10.83 -1.55
CA GLU A 24 -19.31 11.62 -0.30
C GLU A 24 -17.94 12.17 0.11
N ALA A 25 -16.88 11.36 -0.04
CA ALA A 25 -15.52 11.82 0.21
C ALA A 25 -15.09 12.94 -0.76
N ILE A 26 -15.43 12.82 -2.06
CA ILE A 26 -15.16 13.88 -3.07
C ILE A 26 -15.89 15.16 -2.71
N LYS A 27 -17.19 15.10 -2.40
CA LYS A 27 -18.00 16.27 -1.99
C LYS A 27 -17.41 16.96 -0.76
N TRP A 28 -16.99 16.15 0.22
CA TRP A 28 -16.34 16.71 1.41
C TRP A 28 -15.04 17.43 1.06
N LEU A 29 -14.20 16.83 0.22
CA LEU A 29 -12.95 17.44 -0.25
C LEU A 29 -13.19 18.75 -1.02
N GLU A 30 -14.20 18.80 -1.92
CA GLU A 30 -14.57 20.03 -2.63
C GLU A 30 -14.98 21.15 -1.66
N ASN A 31 -15.74 20.81 -0.62
CA ASN A 31 -16.12 21.75 0.42
C ASN A 31 -14.92 22.27 1.25
N GLN A 32 -13.78 21.55 1.23
CA GLN A 32 -12.52 22.01 1.81
C GLN A 32 -11.64 22.80 0.81
N GLY A 33 -12.13 23.04 -0.42
CA GLY A 33 -11.41 23.77 -1.45
C GLY A 33 -10.43 22.91 -2.25
N THR A 34 -10.59 21.59 -2.27
CA THR A 34 -9.74 20.69 -3.08
C THR A 34 -10.05 20.86 -4.57
N GLU A 35 -9.02 21.10 -5.37
CA GLU A 35 -9.14 21.30 -6.82
C GLU A 35 -8.75 20.08 -7.63
N LYS A 36 -7.85 19.23 -7.12
CA LYS A 36 -7.33 18.03 -7.80
C LYS A 36 -7.61 16.78 -7.00
N PHE A 37 -8.05 15.73 -7.69
CA PHE A 37 -8.46 14.45 -7.09
C PHE A 37 -7.65 13.29 -7.66
N TYR A 38 -7.28 12.36 -6.79
CA TYR A 38 -6.57 11.16 -7.17
C TYR A 38 -7.23 9.92 -6.55
N PHE A 39 -7.76 9.05 -7.39
CA PHE A 39 -8.29 7.76 -6.95
C PHE A 39 -7.17 6.71 -6.96
N LYS A 40 -6.73 6.30 -5.76
CA LYS A 40 -5.62 5.38 -5.59
C LYS A 40 -6.09 3.94 -5.39
N TYR A 41 -5.62 3.03 -6.25
CA TYR A 41 -5.78 1.59 -6.11
C TYR A 41 -4.44 0.85 -6.08
N CYS A 42 -4.45 -0.49 -5.99
CA CYS A 42 -3.24 -1.30 -5.88
C CYS A 42 -2.42 -1.30 -7.17
N SER A 43 -1.08 -1.38 -7.05
CA SER A 43 -0.16 -1.48 -8.20
C SER A 43 -0.28 -2.81 -8.97
N THR A 44 -1.00 -3.78 -8.45
CA THR A 44 -1.36 -5.03 -9.12
C THR A 44 -2.79 -5.03 -9.69
N PHE A 45 -3.44 -3.86 -9.73
CA PHE A 45 -4.79 -3.69 -10.26
C PHE A 45 -5.80 -4.69 -9.67
N ASP A 46 -5.71 -4.96 -8.36
CA ASP A 46 -6.47 -6.00 -7.65
C ASP A 46 -7.99 -5.75 -7.78
N SER A 47 -8.59 -6.38 -8.80
CA SER A 47 -10.00 -6.22 -9.10
C SER A 47 -10.52 -7.43 -9.88
N THR A 48 -11.74 -7.84 -9.59
CA THR A 48 -12.44 -8.90 -10.35
C THR A 48 -13.16 -8.31 -11.55
N LYS A 49 -13.80 -9.15 -12.39
CA LYS A 49 -14.68 -8.69 -13.46
C LYS A 49 -15.88 -7.85 -12.96
N LYS A 50 -16.22 -7.98 -11.68
CA LYS A 50 -17.25 -7.19 -10.98
C LYS A 50 -16.58 -6.30 -9.89
N GLY A 51 -15.35 -5.86 -10.14
CA GLY A 51 -14.62 -5.05 -9.20
C GLY A 51 -15.04 -3.59 -9.21
N ASN A 52 -14.48 -2.83 -8.28
CA ASN A 52 -14.92 -1.47 -8.00
C ASN A 52 -14.04 -0.38 -8.63
N ILE A 53 -12.93 -0.73 -9.30
CA ILE A 53 -12.06 0.30 -9.91
C ILE A 53 -12.83 1.05 -11.00
N GLY A 54 -13.49 0.33 -11.91
CA GLY A 54 -14.28 0.93 -12.99
C GLY A 54 -15.45 1.76 -12.46
N PRO A 55 -16.40 1.17 -11.73
CA PRO A 55 -17.57 1.89 -11.26
C PRO A 55 -17.27 3.14 -10.43
N VAL A 56 -16.24 3.08 -9.58
CA VAL A 56 -15.81 4.23 -8.77
C VAL A 56 -15.19 5.32 -9.65
N ALA A 57 -14.28 4.96 -10.57
CA ALA A 57 -13.65 5.92 -11.47
C ALA A 57 -14.66 6.55 -12.44
N ASP A 58 -15.60 5.74 -12.98
CA ASP A 58 -16.70 6.23 -13.82
C ASP A 58 -17.53 7.29 -13.09
N ALA A 59 -17.95 6.98 -11.86
CA ALA A 59 -18.77 7.87 -11.06
C ALA A 59 -18.04 9.18 -10.70
N ILE A 60 -16.74 9.13 -10.46
CA ILE A 60 -15.94 10.33 -10.21
C ILE A 60 -15.83 11.18 -11.48
N MET A 61 -15.53 10.56 -12.64
CA MET A 61 -15.48 11.28 -13.93
C MET A 61 -16.81 11.99 -14.23
N GLU A 62 -17.92 11.28 -14.11
CA GLU A 62 -19.26 11.83 -14.32
C GLU A 62 -19.55 12.98 -13.35
N TYR A 63 -19.27 12.81 -12.06
CA TYR A 63 -19.53 13.81 -11.04
C TYR A 63 -18.71 15.09 -11.22
N LEU A 64 -17.42 14.95 -11.58
CA LEU A 64 -16.51 16.08 -11.79
C LEU A 64 -16.64 16.70 -13.19
N GLY A 65 -17.36 16.06 -14.12
CA GLY A 65 -17.49 16.47 -15.53
C GLY A 65 -16.20 16.30 -16.32
N GLU A 66 -15.35 15.33 -15.96
CA GLU A 66 -14.08 15.07 -16.63
C GLU A 66 -14.26 14.12 -17.80
N THR A 67 -13.75 14.48 -18.99
CA THR A 67 -13.84 13.65 -20.20
C THR A 67 -12.94 12.43 -20.14
N CYS A 68 -11.75 12.55 -19.53
CA CYS A 68 -10.81 11.44 -19.45
C CYS A 68 -10.01 11.41 -18.16
N THR A 69 -9.53 10.23 -17.84
CA THR A 69 -8.50 10.02 -16.81
C THR A 69 -7.52 8.92 -17.21
N ILE A 70 -6.41 8.79 -16.50
CA ILE A 70 -5.43 7.72 -16.73
C ILE A 70 -5.69 6.52 -15.82
N LEU A 71 -5.33 5.33 -16.30
CA LEU A 71 -5.21 4.11 -15.51
C LEU A 71 -3.71 3.77 -15.38
N CYS A 72 -3.08 4.19 -14.31
CA CYS A 72 -1.64 4.13 -14.14
C CYS A 72 -1.24 3.32 -12.88
N PRO A 73 -1.43 1.98 -12.85
CA PRO A 73 -1.11 1.14 -11.69
C PRO A 73 0.39 0.96 -11.46
N ALA A 74 1.25 1.21 -12.44
CA ALA A 74 2.67 0.90 -12.40
C ALA A 74 3.40 1.49 -11.18
N LEU A 75 4.40 0.76 -10.71
CA LEU A 75 5.33 1.11 -9.64
C LEU A 75 6.66 0.43 -9.95
N PRO A 76 7.48 0.98 -10.87
CA PRO A 76 8.70 0.33 -11.36
C PRO A 76 9.69 -0.04 -10.27
N VAL A 77 9.85 0.80 -9.24
CA VAL A 77 10.71 0.55 -8.08
C VAL A 77 10.37 -0.75 -7.34
N ASN A 78 9.12 -1.21 -7.44
CA ASN A 78 8.66 -2.47 -6.85
C ASN A 78 8.41 -3.55 -7.95
N GLY A 79 8.97 -3.40 -9.13
CA GLY A 79 8.88 -4.36 -10.23
C GLY A 79 7.49 -4.46 -10.88
N ARG A 80 6.63 -3.43 -10.74
CA ARG A 80 5.33 -3.35 -11.43
C ARG A 80 5.47 -2.36 -12.57
N ILE A 81 5.39 -2.85 -13.80
CA ILE A 81 5.50 -2.03 -15.01
C ILE A 81 4.33 -2.27 -15.95
N VAL A 82 3.97 -1.25 -16.71
CA VAL A 82 3.03 -1.36 -17.84
C VAL A 82 3.82 -1.23 -19.13
N ARG A 83 3.69 -2.20 -20.01
CA ARG A 83 4.32 -2.22 -21.33
C ARG A 83 3.33 -2.76 -22.36
N SER A 84 3.11 -2.01 -23.43
CA SER A 84 2.13 -2.33 -24.49
C SER A 84 0.75 -2.65 -23.88
N GLY A 85 0.29 -1.81 -22.92
CA GLY A 85 -0.98 -1.95 -22.22
C GLY A 85 -1.08 -3.12 -21.24
N LYS A 86 -0.01 -3.93 -21.07
CA LYS A 86 0.04 -5.09 -20.16
C LYS A 86 0.79 -4.77 -18.88
N LEU A 87 0.22 -5.17 -17.75
CA LEU A 87 0.84 -5.07 -16.43
C LEU A 87 1.71 -6.30 -16.15
N TYR A 88 2.93 -6.07 -15.72
CA TYR A 88 3.90 -7.08 -15.31
C TYR A 88 4.25 -6.93 -13.84
N VAL A 89 4.51 -8.06 -13.19
CA VAL A 89 4.99 -8.13 -11.80
C VAL A 89 6.32 -8.88 -11.80
N ASN A 90 7.41 -8.19 -11.50
CA ASN A 90 8.78 -8.74 -11.53
C ASN A 90 9.12 -9.43 -12.88
N GLY A 91 8.74 -8.81 -13.98
CA GLY A 91 9.00 -9.31 -15.33
C GLY A 91 8.03 -10.38 -15.84
N VAL A 92 7.09 -10.85 -14.99
CA VAL A 92 6.08 -11.86 -15.36
C VAL A 92 4.74 -11.16 -15.61
N PRO A 93 3.99 -11.49 -16.68
CA PRO A 93 2.64 -10.98 -16.90
C PRO A 93 1.73 -11.22 -15.67
N LEU A 94 0.85 -10.26 -15.37
CA LEU A 94 0.03 -10.28 -14.15
C LEU A 94 -0.76 -11.60 -13.96
N ASP A 95 -1.40 -12.09 -15.02
CA ASP A 95 -2.19 -13.33 -15.04
C ASP A 95 -1.35 -14.62 -14.96
N GLN A 96 -0.03 -14.51 -15.07
CA GLN A 96 0.94 -15.59 -14.92
C GLN A 96 1.76 -15.44 -13.62
N SER A 97 1.61 -14.33 -12.93
CA SER A 97 2.27 -14.04 -11.66
C SER A 97 1.53 -14.73 -10.48
N PRO A 98 2.07 -14.69 -9.25
CA PRO A 98 1.35 -15.17 -8.06
C PRO A 98 -0.03 -14.53 -7.86
N MET A 99 -0.30 -13.37 -8.46
CA MET A 99 -1.60 -12.68 -8.40
C MET A 99 -2.73 -13.47 -9.09
N LYS A 100 -2.42 -14.41 -9.99
CA LYS A 100 -3.38 -15.36 -10.57
C LYS A 100 -4.16 -16.12 -9.50
N ASN A 101 -3.51 -16.44 -8.39
CA ASN A 101 -4.08 -17.20 -7.29
C ASN A 101 -4.39 -16.33 -6.06
N HIS A 102 -4.59 -15.02 -6.26
CA HIS A 102 -4.93 -14.13 -5.14
C HIS A 102 -6.28 -14.53 -4.53
N PRO A 103 -6.38 -14.67 -3.18
CA PRO A 103 -7.56 -15.24 -2.53
C PRO A 103 -8.87 -14.49 -2.79
N LEU A 104 -8.82 -13.16 -2.86
CA LEU A 104 -9.99 -12.28 -3.00
C LEU A 104 -10.17 -11.77 -4.43
N THR A 105 -9.06 -11.48 -5.11
CA THR A 105 -9.05 -10.85 -6.44
C THR A 105 -8.10 -11.61 -7.37
N PRO A 106 -8.41 -12.86 -7.77
CA PRO A 106 -7.57 -13.61 -8.71
C PRO A 106 -7.52 -12.90 -10.05
N MET A 107 -6.29 -12.56 -10.50
CA MET A 107 -6.08 -11.82 -11.74
C MET A 107 -6.14 -12.77 -12.93
N TRP A 108 -7.03 -12.48 -13.87
CA TRP A 108 -7.41 -13.34 -14.99
C TRP A 108 -6.84 -12.86 -16.34
N ASP A 109 -6.33 -11.63 -16.40
CA ASP A 109 -5.69 -11.02 -17.56
C ASP A 109 -4.57 -10.09 -17.09
N SER A 110 -3.62 -9.80 -17.99
CA SER A 110 -2.57 -8.81 -17.77
C SER A 110 -2.85 -7.48 -18.47
N ARG A 111 -3.76 -7.43 -19.44
CA ARG A 111 -4.08 -6.25 -20.22
C ARG A 111 -5.03 -5.35 -19.44
N ILE A 112 -4.57 -4.15 -19.07
CA ILE A 112 -5.35 -3.22 -18.25
C ILE A 112 -6.65 -2.85 -18.93
N LYS A 113 -6.64 -2.63 -20.25
CA LYS A 113 -7.86 -2.41 -21.03
C LYS A 113 -8.88 -3.52 -20.84
N ALA A 114 -8.47 -4.79 -20.96
CA ALA A 114 -9.36 -5.93 -20.77
C ALA A 114 -9.92 -5.99 -19.35
N LEU A 115 -9.09 -5.69 -18.34
CA LEU A 115 -9.49 -5.68 -16.93
C LEU A 115 -10.51 -4.59 -16.63
N ILE A 116 -10.33 -3.37 -17.14
CA ILE A 116 -11.21 -2.25 -16.82
C ILE A 116 -12.53 -2.30 -17.60
N GLU A 117 -12.53 -2.66 -18.88
CA GLU A 117 -13.72 -2.68 -19.71
C GLU A 117 -14.76 -3.75 -19.32
N THR A 118 -14.41 -4.68 -18.43
CA THR A 118 -15.38 -5.62 -17.84
C THR A 118 -16.16 -5.02 -16.67
N GLN A 119 -15.73 -3.92 -16.10
CA GLN A 119 -16.31 -3.30 -14.90
C GLN A 119 -16.71 -1.83 -15.13
N SER A 120 -16.23 -1.19 -16.19
CA SER A 120 -16.53 0.19 -16.55
C SER A 120 -17.56 0.28 -17.67
N LYS A 121 -18.27 1.38 -17.74
CA LYS A 121 -19.14 1.78 -18.87
C LYS A 121 -18.31 2.31 -20.06
N TYR A 122 -17.05 2.71 -19.82
CA TYR A 122 -16.21 3.48 -20.73
C TYR A 122 -15.05 2.66 -21.25
N HIS A 123 -14.59 2.99 -22.46
CA HIS A 123 -13.47 2.33 -23.10
C HIS A 123 -12.12 2.86 -22.64
N ALA A 124 -11.09 2.03 -22.80
CA ALA A 124 -9.72 2.38 -22.49
C ALA A 124 -8.87 2.37 -23.77
N TYR A 125 -8.00 3.37 -23.88
CA TYR A 125 -7.05 3.56 -24.98
C TYR A 125 -5.63 3.38 -24.49
N GLU A 126 -4.89 2.48 -25.12
CA GLU A 126 -3.52 2.17 -24.74
C GLU A 126 -2.56 3.12 -25.46
N TRP A 127 -1.71 3.78 -24.70
CA TRP A 127 -0.68 4.68 -25.21
C TRP A 127 0.70 4.12 -24.86
N ASP A 128 1.43 3.74 -25.89
CA ASP A 128 2.76 3.18 -25.74
C ASP A 128 3.85 4.28 -25.57
N THR A 129 5.08 3.85 -25.43
CA THR A 129 6.23 4.77 -25.30
C THR A 129 6.42 5.69 -26.50
N THR A 130 5.96 5.30 -27.70
CA THR A 130 5.99 6.16 -28.89
C THR A 130 5.00 7.30 -28.75
N ASP A 131 3.79 7.00 -28.30
CA ASP A 131 2.77 8.00 -27.98
C ASP A 131 3.28 8.99 -26.92
N LEU A 132 3.85 8.49 -25.83
CA LEU A 132 4.38 9.31 -24.72
C LEU A 132 5.60 10.17 -25.11
N ASN A 133 6.30 9.85 -26.19
CA ASN A 133 7.40 10.65 -26.73
C ASN A 133 6.95 11.77 -27.68
N THR A 134 5.65 11.90 -27.88
CA THR A 134 5.02 12.94 -28.71
C THR A 134 4.83 14.23 -27.89
N SER A 135 4.60 15.36 -28.56
CA SER A 135 4.32 16.62 -27.86
C SER A 135 2.97 16.58 -27.14
N ALA A 136 2.88 17.30 -26.00
CA ALA A 136 1.62 17.42 -25.24
C ALA A 136 0.47 17.96 -26.11
N GLU A 137 0.77 18.83 -27.07
CA GLU A 137 -0.21 19.38 -28.00
C GLU A 137 -0.81 18.30 -28.91
N LEU A 138 0.07 17.44 -29.48
CA LEU A 138 -0.38 16.35 -30.36
C LEU A 138 -1.19 15.31 -29.59
N LEU A 139 -0.82 15.02 -28.34
CA LEU A 139 -1.58 14.10 -27.48
C LEU A 139 -2.94 14.68 -27.09
N ARG A 140 -3.03 15.97 -26.79
CA ARG A 140 -4.31 16.63 -26.57
C ARG A 140 -5.20 16.56 -27.79
N LYS A 141 -4.65 16.77 -28.98
CA LYS A 141 -5.37 16.60 -30.25
C LYS A 141 -5.88 15.17 -30.39
N LYS A 142 -5.04 14.17 -30.12
CA LYS A 142 -5.41 12.75 -30.15
C LYS A 142 -6.56 12.43 -29.17
N CYS A 143 -6.57 13.03 -27.97
CA CYS A 143 -7.72 12.91 -27.05
C CYS A 143 -9.01 13.51 -27.64
N LEU A 144 -8.92 14.67 -28.28
CA LEU A 144 -10.11 15.33 -28.87
C LEU A 144 -10.67 14.58 -30.10
N GLU A 145 -9.89 13.72 -30.72
CA GLU A 145 -10.31 12.86 -31.83
C GLU A 145 -11.07 11.60 -31.37
N ILE A 146 -11.06 11.29 -30.04
CA ILE A 146 -11.82 10.19 -29.46
C ILE A 146 -13.29 10.60 -29.36
N PRO A 147 -14.20 9.88 -30.03
CA PRO A 147 -15.62 10.31 -30.16
C PRO A 147 -16.46 9.87 -28.94
N GLU A 148 -15.89 9.92 -27.73
CA GLU A 148 -16.54 9.48 -26.50
C GLU A 148 -16.57 10.60 -25.46
N ASP A 149 -17.69 10.71 -24.73
CA ASP A 149 -17.85 11.72 -23.67
C ASP A 149 -16.94 11.44 -22.47
N HIS A 150 -16.67 10.15 -22.22
CA HIS A 150 -15.77 9.69 -21.16
C HIS A 150 -14.94 8.49 -21.63
N PHE A 151 -13.64 8.47 -21.29
CA PHE A 151 -12.76 7.36 -21.62
C PHE A 151 -11.54 7.31 -20.69
N TYR A 152 -10.83 6.18 -20.73
CA TYR A 152 -9.59 5.97 -20.02
C TYR A 152 -8.38 5.97 -20.97
N ILE A 153 -7.24 6.40 -20.44
CA ILE A 153 -5.95 6.26 -21.11
C ILE A 153 -5.06 5.36 -20.25
N VAL A 154 -4.49 4.32 -20.87
CA VAL A 154 -3.54 3.40 -20.23
C VAL A 154 -2.15 3.73 -20.76
N PRO A 155 -1.36 4.54 -20.05
CA PRO A 155 0.00 4.86 -20.49
C PRO A 155 0.96 3.72 -20.14
N ASP A 156 1.90 3.42 -21.04
CA ASP A 156 3.05 2.59 -20.70
C ASP A 156 3.91 3.29 -19.66
N TYR A 157 4.34 2.54 -18.64
CA TYR A 157 5.18 3.05 -17.56
C TYR A 157 6.16 1.97 -17.14
N THR A 158 7.38 2.05 -17.61
CA THR A 158 8.43 1.03 -17.44
C THR A 158 9.59 1.51 -16.57
N CYS A 159 9.83 2.82 -16.49
CA CYS A 159 10.93 3.43 -15.76
C CYS A 159 10.55 4.84 -15.26
N GLU A 160 11.35 5.42 -14.40
CA GLU A 160 11.08 6.73 -13.78
C GLU A 160 10.90 7.86 -14.81
N GLN A 161 11.62 7.78 -15.96
CA GLN A 161 11.47 8.77 -17.04
C GLN A 161 10.07 8.75 -17.65
N ASP A 162 9.44 7.59 -17.75
CA ASP A 162 8.06 7.48 -18.23
C ASP A 162 7.09 8.13 -17.24
N GLY A 163 7.32 7.93 -15.92
CA GLY A 163 6.54 8.58 -14.87
C GLY A 163 6.56 10.10 -14.95
N GLN A 164 7.74 10.68 -15.21
CA GLN A 164 7.87 12.14 -15.41
C GLN A 164 7.06 12.60 -16.63
N LYS A 165 7.18 11.91 -17.78
CA LYS A 165 6.41 12.23 -18.99
C LYS A 165 4.89 12.14 -18.75
N ILE A 166 4.43 11.09 -18.09
CA ILE A 166 3.02 10.92 -17.77
C ILE A 166 2.54 12.09 -16.89
N ALA A 167 3.31 12.49 -15.89
CA ALA A 167 2.97 13.64 -15.04
C ALA A 167 2.95 14.96 -15.84
N ASP A 168 3.88 15.16 -16.78
CA ASP A 168 3.92 16.33 -17.63
C ASP A 168 2.72 16.40 -18.60
N LEU A 169 2.30 15.26 -19.11
CA LEU A 169 1.20 15.15 -20.08
C LEU A 169 -0.18 15.25 -19.39
N PHE A 170 -0.37 14.57 -18.27
CA PHE A 170 -1.68 14.39 -17.64
C PHE A 170 -1.85 15.13 -16.31
N GLY A 171 -0.77 15.64 -15.69
CA GLY A 171 -0.83 16.33 -14.38
C GLY A 171 -1.71 17.57 -14.34
N HIS A 172 -2.12 18.10 -15.52
CA HIS A 172 -3.08 19.19 -15.63
C HIS A 172 -4.52 18.74 -15.38
N LEU A 173 -4.86 17.46 -15.56
CA LEU A 173 -6.21 16.95 -15.33
C LEU A 173 -6.63 17.13 -13.88
N ARG A 174 -7.91 17.43 -13.69
CA ARG A 174 -8.51 17.58 -12.36
C ARG A 174 -8.64 16.24 -11.63
N PHE A 175 -8.86 15.18 -12.38
CA PHE A 175 -9.02 13.81 -11.86
C PHE A 175 -8.04 12.83 -12.49
N LEU A 176 -7.30 12.12 -11.66
CA LEU A 176 -6.35 11.09 -12.07
C LEU A 176 -6.56 9.80 -11.27
N THR A 177 -6.20 8.65 -11.86
CA THR A 177 -6.25 7.37 -11.14
C THR A 177 -4.98 6.55 -11.33
N GLY A 178 -4.65 5.72 -10.33
CA GLY A 178 -3.49 4.85 -10.44
C GLY A 178 -3.03 4.21 -9.13
N GLY A 179 -1.85 3.66 -9.18
CA GLY A 179 -1.08 3.21 -8.02
C GLY A 179 -0.33 4.36 -7.34
N SER A 180 0.57 4.03 -6.43
CA SER A 180 1.42 5.03 -5.77
C SER A 180 2.61 5.50 -6.62
N GLY A 181 2.98 4.76 -7.69
CA GLY A 181 4.20 5.05 -8.47
C GLY A 181 4.19 6.42 -9.13
N ILE A 182 3.07 6.82 -9.71
CA ILE A 182 2.96 8.11 -10.41
C ILE A 182 2.86 9.31 -9.45
N LEU A 183 2.48 9.10 -8.18
CA LEU A 183 2.22 10.19 -7.23
C LEU A 183 3.46 11.04 -6.94
N THR A 184 4.65 10.47 -6.95
CA THR A 184 5.91 11.23 -6.77
C THR A 184 6.08 12.25 -7.88
N HIS A 185 5.89 11.85 -9.14
CA HIS A 185 6.04 12.72 -10.30
C HIS A 185 4.92 13.78 -10.36
N LEU A 186 3.68 13.40 -10.04
CA LEU A 186 2.56 14.33 -9.94
C LEU A 186 2.79 15.38 -8.83
N GLY A 187 3.28 14.94 -7.67
CA GLY A 187 3.62 15.83 -6.56
C GLY A 187 4.72 16.84 -6.93
N ILE A 188 5.80 16.38 -7.56
CA ILE A 188 6.88 17.24 -8.05
C ILE A 188 6.31 18.26 -9.04
N ARG A 189 5.48 17.84 -9.98
CA ARG A 189 4.85 18.72 -10.97
C ARG A 189 3.97 19.78 -10.33
N ILE A 190 3.11 19.41 -9.36
CA ILE A 190 2.24 20.34 -8.63
C ILE A 190 3.08 21.39 -7.88
N LEU A 191 4.16 20.97 -7.21
CA LEU A 191 5.05 21.89 -6.50
C LEU A 191 5.75 22.85 -7.46
N GLN A 192 6.20 22.36 -8.63
CA GLN A 192 6.81 23.20 -9.67
C GLN A 192 5.82 24.23 -10.22
N ASP A 193 4.60 23.83 -10.55
CA ASP A 193 3.55 24.70 -11.06
C ASP A 193 3.15 25.77 -10.03
N ALA A 194 3.19 25.44 -8.73
CA ALA A 194 2.94 26.37 -7.63
C ALA A 194 4.15 27.25 -7.28
N GLY A 195 5.30 27.06 -7.92
CA GLY A 195 6.54 27.78 -7.59
C GLY A 195 7.11 27.43 -6.20
N ILE A 196 6.67 26.33 -5.61
CA ILE A 196 7.09 25.86 -4.29
C ILE A 196 8.37 25.04 -4.46
N ARG A 197 9.47 25.48 -3.86
CA ARG A 197 10.67 24.64 -3.73
C ARG A 197 10.39 23.57 -2.68
N THR A 198 10.73 22.32 -3.00
CA THR A 198 10.68 21.21 -2.04
C THR A 198 11.42 21.60 -0.76
N ARG A 199 10.72 21.69 0.36
CA ARG A 199 11.38 21.73 1.67
C ARG A 199 12.05 20.39 1.87
N THR A 200 13.35 20.38 2.02
CA THR A 200 14.01 19.28 2.71
C THR A 200 13.35 19.14 4.08
N ILE A 201 12.78 17.98 4.35
CA ILE A 201 12.28 17.66 5.69
C ILE A 201 13.49 17.87 6.62
N PRO A 202 13.36 18.65 7.69
CA PRO A 202 14.47 18.80 8.63
C PRO A 202 14.91 17.41 9.12
N GLU A 203 16.20 17.11 9.05
CA GLU A 203 16.81 15.88 9.57
C GLU A 203 16.67 15.69 11.10
N ASN A 204 15.86 16.50 11.76
CA ASN A 204 15.65 16.46 13.20
C ASN A 204 14.46 15.59 13.59
N SER A 205 14.57 14.29 13.38
CA SER A 205 13.91 13.37 14.29
C SER A 205 14.88 13.13 15.44
N GLU A 206 14.63 13.67 16.63
CA GLU A 206 15.32 13.26 17.85
C GLU A 206 15.37 11.74 17.91
N ALA A 207 16.56 11.17 18.15
CA ALA A 207 16.72 9.73 18.23
C ALA A 207 15.70 9.16 19.24
N ALA A 208 15.00 8.11 18.85
CA ALA A 208 14.07 7.46 19.76
C ALA A 208 14.88 6.62 20.76
N ASP A 209 15.13 7.18 21.94
CA ASP A 209 15.75 6.45 23.06
C ASP A 209 14.73 5.42 23.61
N SER A 210 14.44 4.39 22.81
CA SER A 210 13.47 3.35 23.14
C SER A 210 13.87 2.01 22.53
N LYS A 211 13.41 0.92 23.15
CA LYS A 211 13.67 -0.45 22.69
C LYS A 211 12.92 -0.75 21.39
N GLY A 212 13.50 -1.64 20.59
CA GLY A 212 12.94 -2.09 19.31
C GLY A 212 12.29 -3.46 19.38
N VAL A 213 11.17 -3.65 18.65
CA VAL A 213 10.53 -4.94 18.49
C VAL A 213 9.97 -5.10 17.07
N VAL A 214 10.06 -6.30 16.52
CA VAL A 214 9.46 -6.69 15.24
C VAL A 214 8.26 -7.58 15.48
N ILE A 215 7.14 -7.29 14.81
CA ILE A 215 5.90 -8.06 14.87
C ILE A 215 5.51 -8.48 13.46
N ALA A 216 5.59 -9.75 13.13
CA ALA A 216 5.31 -10.27 11.80
C ALA A 216 4.11 -11.24 11.80
N GLY A 217 3.03 -10.86 11.08
CA GLY A 217 1.86 -11.72 10.88
C GLY A 217 1.66 -12.13 9.41
N SER A 218 2.45 -11.58 8.48
CA SER A 218 2.34 -11.89 7.06
C SER A 218 3.03 -13.21 6.71
N CYS A 219 2.35 -14.03 5.90
CA CYS A 219 2.88 -15.27 5.35
C CYS A 219 3.43 -15.14 3.92
N SER A 220 3.73 -13.92 3.47
CA SER A 220 4.34 -13.70 2.17
C SER A 220 5.77 -14.22 2.12
N ILE A 221 6.22 -14.62 0.92
CA ILE A 221 7.59 -15.11 0.69
C ILE A 221 8.62 -14.08 1.17
N ALA A 222 8.39 -12.80 0.91
CA ALA A 222 9.29 -11.74 1.34
C ALA A 222 9.38 -11.66 2.88
N THR A 223 8.24 -11.72 3.59
CA THR A 223 8.25 -11.70 5.06
C THR A 223 8.92 -12.94 5.65
N LEU A 224 8.70 -14.13 5.08
CA LEU A 224 9.37 -15.35 5.54
C LEU A 224 10.89 -15.26 5.37
N ALA A 225 11.37 -14.73 4.25
CA ALA A 225 12.81 -14.50 4.03
C ALA A 225 13.39 -13.47 5.02
N GLN A 226 12.64 -12.42 5.36
CA GLN A 226 13.03 -11.41 6.34
C GLN A 226 13.08 -11.95 7.77
N ILE A 227 12.17 -12.85 8.12
CA ILE A 227 12.19 -13.58 9.40
C ILE A 227 13.46 -14.43 9.49
N GLN A 228 13.74 -15.17 8.42
CA GLN A 228 14.92 -16.04 8.36
C GLN A 228 16.23 -15.24 8.50
N ASP A 229 16.38 -14.15 7.74
CA ASP A 229 17.54 -13.25 7.82
C ASP A 229 17.75 -12.69 9.23
N PHE A 230 16.66 -12.26 9.87
CA PHE A 230 16.70 -11.71 11.22
C PHE A 230 17.15 -12.76 12.26
N GLN A 231 16.69 -14.01 12.11
CA GLN A 231 17.10 -15.13 12.95
C GLN A 231 18.55 -15.56 12.72
N GLU A 232 19.00 -15.60 11.45
CA GLU A 232 20.38 -15.93 11.09
C GLU A 232 21.39 -14.90 11.62
N LYS A 233 20.97 -13.66 11.83
CA LYS A 233 21.75 -12.61 12.51
C LYS A 233 21.80 -12.75 14.03
N GLY A 234 21.17 -13.78 14.59
CA GLY A 234 21.21 -14.12 16.01
C GLY A 234 20.18 -13.38 16.88
N HIS A 235 19.22 -12.68 16.30
CA HIS A 235 18.18 -12.00 17.07
C HIS A 235 17.19 -12.99 17.70
N PRO A 236 16.83 -12.81 18.99
CA PRO A 236 15.83 -13.64 19.65
C PRO A 236 14.47 -13.59 18.95
N SER A 237 13.85 -14.74 18.79
CA SER A 237 12.61 -14.83 18.03
C SER A 237 11.59 -15.73 18.73
N PHE A 238 10.35 -15.23 18.88
CA PHE A 238 9.23 -15.96 19.46
C PHE A 238 8.20 -16.29 18.39
N ARG A 239 7.96 -17.60 18.16
CA ARG A 239 6.94 -18.06 17.23
C ARG A 239 5.61 -18.24 17.96
N ILE A 240 4.56 -17.60 17.45
CA ILE A 240 3.20 -17.84 17.87
C ILE A 240 2.68 -19.09 17.11
N ASP A 241 2.28 -20.11 17.84
CA ASP A 241 1.56 -21.24 17.28
C ASP A 241 0.05 -20.98 17.36
N PRO A 242 -0.66 -20.87 16.22
CA PRO A 242 -2.09 -20.58 16.23
C PRO A 242 -2.93 -21.64 16.94
N PHE A 243 -2.53 -22.91 16.90
CA PHE A 243 -3.22 -23.99 17.62
C PHE A 243 -3.01 -23.91 19.13
N ALA A 244 -1.76 -23.66 19.55
CA ALA A 244 -1.42 -23.51 20.95
C ALA A 244 -2.12 -22.28 21.57
N LEU A 245 -2.17 -21.18 20.80
CA LEU A 245 -2.89 -19.98 21.21
C LEU A 245 -4.41 -20.23 21.29
N TYR A 246 -5.00 -20.95 20.33
CA TYR A 246 -6.42 -21.30 20.33
C TYR A 246 -6.80 -22.19 21.52
N ASN A 247 -5.96 -23.17 21.85
CA ASN A 247 -6.18 -24.11 22.95
C ASN A 247 -5.76 -23.54 24.32
N GLY A 248 -5.22 -22.32 24.36
CA GLY A 248 -4.76 -21.68 25.60
C GLY A 248 -3.46 -22.26 26.20
N THR A 249 -2.74 -23.09 25.44
CA THR A 249 -1.43 -23.65 25.85
C THR A 249 -0.27 -22.71 25.55
N GLN A 250 -0.48 -21.67 24.74
CA GLN A 250 0.39 -20.51 24.58
C GLN A 250 -0.40 -19.24 24.90
N THR A 251 0.17 -18.34 25.65
CA THR A 251 -0.52 -17.15 26.17
C THR A 251 0.16 -15.84 25.74
N LYS A 252 -0.62 -14.77 25.73
CA LYS A 252 -0.08 -13.42 25.53
C LYS A 252 1.02 -13.07 26.53
N GLN A 253 0.87 -13.52 27.79
CA GLN A 253 1.84 -13.21 28.83
C GLN A 253 3.20 -13.87 28.55
N GLU A 254 3.22 -15.12 28.09
CA GLU A 254 4.46 -15.81 27.70
C GLU A 254 5.20 -15.07 26.58
N ILE A 255 4.48 -14.51 25.60
CA ILE A 255 5.08 -13.71 24.53
C ILE A 255 5.74 -12.46 25.11
N ILE A 256 5.06 -11.75 26.00
CA ILE A 256 5.58 -10.53 26.66
C ILE A 256 6.78 -10.89 27.52
N ASP A 257 6.72 -11.93 28.33
CA ASP A 257 7.79 -12.38 29.21
C ASP A 257 9.04 -12.78 28.43
N PHE A 258 8.86 -13.42 27.28
CA PHE A 258 9.96 -13.72 26.38
C PHE A 258 10.67 -12.45 25.92
N VAL A 259 9.95 -11.44 25.46
CA VAL A 259 10.56 -10.17 25.04
C VAL A 259 11.28 -9.48 26.19
N LEU A 260 10.67 -9.46 27.38
CA LEU A 260 11.26 -8.83 28.57
C LEU A 260 12.48 -9.58 29.11
N SER A 261 12.63 -10.88 28.81
CA SER A 261 13.81 -11.66 29.18
C SER A 261 15.03 -11.37 28.27
N HIS A 262 14.85 -10.59 27.20
CA HIS A 262 15.90 -10.17 26.27
C HIS A 262 15.97 -8.62 26.23
N PRO A 263 16.33 -7.96 27.35
CA PRO A 263 16.17 -6.51 27.49
C PRO A 263 17.11 -5.67 26.61
N ASP A 264 18.22 -6.26 26.19
CA ASP A 264 19.26 -5.59 25.40
C ASP A 264 19.20 -5.97 23.91
N ASP A 265 18.31 -6.89 23.55
CA ASP A 265 18.16 -7.40 22.19
C ASP A 265 16.95 -6.77 21.46
N GLU A 266 17.04 -6.74 20.14
CA GLU A 266 15.90 -6.49 19.27
C GLU A 266 15.21 -7.84 18.99
N VAL A 267 13.95 -7.96 19.40
CA VAL A 267 13.21 -9.23 19.43
C VAL A 267 12.20 -9.30 18.30
N LEU A 268 12.07 -10.47 17.67
CA LEU A 268 11.04 -10.77 16.68
C LEU A 268 9.92 -11.63 17.31
N ILE A 269 8.68 -11.20 17.12
CA ILE A 269 7.46 -11.98 17.39
C ILE A 269 6.80 -12.27 16.06
N TYR A 270 6.50 -13.53 15.75
CA TYR A 270 5.88 -13.85 14.47
C TYR A 270 4.87 -15.00 14.55
N SER A 271 3.80 -14.87 13.75
CA SER A 271 2.81 -15.92 13.51
C SER A 271 2.85 -16.40 12.05
N SER A 272 3.83 -15.91 11.28
CA SER A 272 4.04 -16.24 9.87
C SER A 272 4.42 -17.71 9.71
N ASP A 273 3.85 -18.39 8.72
CA ASP A 273 4.14 -19.79 8.44
C ASP A 273 4.02 -20.12 6.95
N THR A 274 4.39 -21.35 6.59
CA THR A 274 4.28 -21.85 5.23
C THR A 274 2.82 -22.04 4.80
N SER A 275 2.58 -22.06 3.48
CA SER A 275 1.24 -22.23 2.91
C SER A 275 0.55 -23.52 3.33
N GLU A 276 1.32 -24.61 3.59
CA GLU A 276 0.77 -25.90 4.05
C GLU A 276 0.20 -25.77 5.47
N LYS A 277 0.95 -25.17 6.39
CA LYS A 277 0.52 -24.99 7.78
C LYS A 277 -0.65 -24.02 7.90
N ILE A 278 -0.67 -22.98 7.07
CA ILE A 278 -1.81 -22.06 7.00
C ILE A 278 -3.10 -22.81 6.65
N LYS A 279 -3.06 -23.73 5.67
CA LYS A 279 -4.22 -24.58 5.31
C LYS A 279 -4.71 -25.45 6.45
N GLU A 280 -3.83 -25.93 7.30
CA GLU A 280 -4.22 -26.70 8.49
C GLU A 280 -4.91 -25.81 9.52
N VAL A 281 -4.36 -24.64 9.79
CA VAL A 281 -4.93 -23.65 10.71
C VAL A 281 -6.30 -23.17 10.23
N GLN A 282 -6.50 -23.01 8.91
CA GLN A 282 -7.78 -22.62 8.31
C GLN A 282 -8.92 -23.61 8.60
N LYS A 283 -8.63 -24.87 8.92
CA LYS A 283 -9.65 -25.85 9.33
C LYS A 283 -10.34 -25.51 10.67
N LEU A 284 -9.71 -24.68 11.51
CA LEU A 284 -10.31 -24.17 12.75
C LEU A 284 -11.30 -22.99 12.53
N GLY A 285 -11.42 -22.52 11.28
CA GLY A 285 -12.17 -21.31 10.93
C GLY A 285 -11.23 -20.14 10.68
N THR A 286 -11.03 -19.81 9.40
CA THR A 286 -10.05 -18.82 8.94
C THR A 286 -10.22 -17.46 9.62
N GLU A 287 -11.45 -16.96 9.71
CA GLU A 287 -11.74 -15.65 10.30
C GLU A 287 -11.51 -15.62 11.83
N ILE A 288 -11.86 -16.68 12.51
CA ILE A 288 -11.72 -16.79 13.98
C ILE A 288 -10.25 -16.75 14.36
N VAL A 289 -9.42 -17.55 13.67
CA VAL A 289 -8.00 -17.65 13.98
C VAL A 289 -7.27 -16.36 13.58
N ALA A 290 -7.57 -15.79 12.43
CA ALA A 290 -7.00 -14.51 11.99
C ALA A 290 -7.31 -13.41 13.02
N ALA A 291 -8.57 -13.25 13.42
CA ALA A 291 -8.96 -12.26 14.41
C ALA A 291 -8.31 -12.50 15.79
N MET A 292 -8.10 -13.75 16.18
CA MET A 292 -7.42 -14.09 17.42
C MET A 292 -5.94 -13.68 17.39
N ILE A 293 -5.22 -14.01 16.31
CA ILE A 293 -3.82 -13.64 16.12
C ILE A 293 -3.68 -12.12 16.09
N GLU A 294 -4.51 -11.42 15.33
CA GLU A 294 -4.49 -9.96 15.23
C GLU A 294 -4.72 -9.28 16.58
N ARG A 295 -5.72 -9.74 17.36
CA ARG A 295 -5.97 -9.24 18.71
C ARG A 295 -4.79 -9.49 19.64
N THR A 296 -4.17 -10.66 19.55
CA THR A 296 -3.01 -11.01 20.38
C THR A 296 -1.83 -10.15 20.04
N LEU A 297 -1.47 -10.01 18.76
CA LEU A 297 -0.35 -9.18 18.31
C LEU A 297 -0.57 -7.71 18.64
N GLY A 298 -1.77 -7.17 18.44
CA GLY A 298 -2.11 -5.80 18.83
C GLY A 298 -2.01 -5.58 20.34
N SER A 299 -2.51 -6.54 21.15
CA SER A 299 -2.41 -6.47 22.60
C SER A 299 -0.98 -6.59 23.12
N VAL A 300 -0.15 -7.42 22.48
CA VAL A 300 1.29 -7.54 22.78
C VAL A 300 2.01 -6.24 22.46
N ALA A 301 1.80 -5.66 21.26
CA ALA A 301 2.38 -4.38 20.87
C ALA A 301 2.09 -3.28 21.89
N ASN A 302 0.82 -3.16 22.31
CA ASN A 302 0.41 -2.16 23.30
C ASN A 302 1.06 -2.40 24.68
N ALA A 303 1.12 -3.64 25.14
CA ALA A 303 1.78 -3.97 26.40
C ALA A 303 3.28 -3.64 26.38
N LEU A 304 3.95 -3.96 25.25
CA LEU A 304 5.38 -3.67 25.06
C LEU A 304 5.64 -2.16 24.97
N LEU A 305 4.77 -1.39 24.31
CA LEU A 305 4.85 0.07 24.29
C LEU A 305 4.91 0.65 25.73
N HIS A 306 4.06 0.18 26.62
CA HIS A 306 4.06 0.59 28.04
C HIS A 306 5.27 0.09 28.84
N LYS A 307 6.09 -0.79 28.24
CA LYS A 307 7.37 -1.29 28.80
C LYS A 307 8.61 -0.66 28.15
N GLY A 308 8.41 0.42 27.37
CA GLY A 308 9.50 1.19 26.78
C GLY A 308 9.93 0.72 25.38
N TYR A 309 9.14 -0.14 24.70
CA TYR A 309 9.36 -0.52 23.31
C TYR A 309 8.64 0.46 22.38
N GLY A 310 9.28 1.59 22.11
CA GLY A 310 8.70 2.65 21.27
C GLY A 310 9.06 2.55 19.79
N ARG A 311 9.99 1.65 19.41
CA ARG A 311 10.35 1.38 18.00
C ARG A 311 9.71 0.05 17.58
N ILE A 312 8.60 0.13 16.85
CA ILE A 312 7.75 -1.02 16.53
C ILE A 312 7.70 -1.21 15.01
N VAL A 313 8.26 -2.30 14.53
CA VAL A 313 8.23 -2.70 13.11
C VAL A 313 7.16 -3.77 12.91
N VAL A 314 6.20 -3.52 12.03
CA VAL A 314 5.08 -4.45 11.78
C VAL A 314 5.06 -4.93 10.34
N ALA A 315 5.03 -6.23 10.13
CA ALA A 315 4.95 -6.86 8.82
C ALA A 315 3.63 -7.59 8.61
N GLY A 316 2.82 -7.08 7.70
CA GLY A 316 1.48 -7.57 7.34
C GLY A 316 0.44 -6.46 7.39
N GLY A 317 -0.40 -6.35 6.36
CA GLY A 317 -1.41 -5.29 6.27
C GLY A 317 -2.43 -5.35 7.40
N GLU A 318 -3.01 -6.54 7.64
CA GLU A 318 -3.99 -6.78 8.70
C GLU A 318 -3.35 -6.61 10.09
N THR A 319 -2.16 -7.17 10.29
CA THR A 319 -1.39 -7.00 11.54
C THR A 319 -1.08 -5.53 11.80
N SER A 320 -0.66 -4.78 10.79
CA SER A 320 -0.42 -3.33 10.89
C SER A 320 -1.68 -2.58 11.33
N GLY A 321 -2.82 -2.89 10.70
CA GLY A 321 -4.11 -2.31 11.08
C GLY A 321 -4.52 -2.64 12.52
N ALA A 322 -4.35 -3.88 12.95
CA ALA A 322 -4.66 -4.32 14.31
C ALA A 322 -3.77 -3.62 15.36
N VAL A 323 -2.46 -3.54 15.11
CA VAL A 323 -1.50 -2.86 15.99
C VAL A 323 -1.83 -1.37 16.07
N THR A 324 -1.98 -0.67 14.96
CA THR A 324 -2.26 0.78 14.93
C THR A 324 -3.55 1.11 15.67
N LYS A 325 -4.61 0.30 15.46
CA LYS A 325 -5.90 0.48 16.14
C LYS A 325 -5.77 0.38 17.65
N VAL A 326 -4.98 -0.57 18.16
CA VAL A 326 -4.84 -0.78 19.61
C VAL A 326 -3.93 0.28 20.24
N LEU A 327 -2.90 0.75 19.50
CA LEU A 327 -2.03 1.83 19.96
C LEU A 327 -2.75 3.19 20.06
N GLY A 328 -3.86 3.39 19.33
CA GLY A 328 -4.72 4.57 19.43
C GLY A 328 -4.12 5.85 18.86
N TYR A 329 -3.18 5.74 17.92
CA TYR A 329 -2.61 6.89 17.21
C TYR A 329 -3.30 7.08 15.86
N ASP A 330 -3.86 8.27 15.64
CA ASP A 330 -4.66 8.59 14.45
C ASP A 330 -3.92 9.50 13.45
N VAL A 331 -2.92 10.26 13.91
CA VAL A 331 -2.19 11.24 13.08
C VAL A 331 -0.70 11.02 13.20
N PHE A 332 -0.01 10.96 12.06
CA PHE A 332 1.42 10.70 11.98
C PHE A 332 2.13 11.73 11.11
N GLU A 333 3.29 12.13 11.53
CA GLU A 333 4.31 12.69 10.65
C GLU A 333 5.00 11.55 9.89
N ILE A 334 5.28 11.77 8.62
CA ILE A 334 5.98 10.82 7.77
C ILE A 334 7.46 11.16 7.78
N GLY A 335 8.27 10.25 8.29
CA GLY A 335 9.72 10.34 8.29
C GLY A 335 10.35 9.65 7.08
N ASP A 336 11.61 9.27 7.23
CA ASP A 336 12.39 8.63 6.18
C ASP A 336 11.80 7.30 5.71
N SER A 337 12.04 6.98 4.45
CA SER A 337 11.55 5.73 3.84
C SER A 337 12.54 4.58 4.10
N VAL A 338 12.13 3.59 4.86
CA VAL A 338 12.90 2.35 5.09
C VAL A 338 13.01 1.53 3.81
N ALA A 339 11.92 1.48 3.06
CA ALA A 339 11.84 0.87 1.73
C ALA A 339 10.79 1.61 0.91
N PRO A 340 10.80 1.50 -0.43
CA PRO A 340 9.77 2.12 -1.27
C PRO A 340 8.35 1.79 -0.79
N GLY A 341 7.60 2.83 -0.43
CA GLY A 341 6.24 2.69 0.11
C GLY A 341 6.14 2.30 1.59
N VAL A 342 7.24 2.34 2.33
CA VAL A 342 7.27 2.01 3.76
C VAL A 342 8.04 3.09 4.53
N PRO A 343 7.41 4.19 4.92
CA PRO A 343 8.03 5.23 5.71
C PRO A 343 8.09 4.88 7.20
N ILE A 344 8.94 5.58 7.93
CA ILE A 344 8.84 5.69 9.38
C ILE A 344 7.66 6.61 9.70
N MET A 345 6.77 6.19 10.57
CA MET A 345 5.60 6.94 11.01
C MET A 345 5.80 7.40 12.45
N ILE A 346 5.69 8.69 12.68
CA ILE A 346 5.91 9.33 13.99
C ILE A 346 4.58 9.88 14.48
N PRO A 347 3.96 9.30 15.53
CA PRO A 347 2.70 9.83 16.05
C PRO A 347 2.84 11.29 16.49
N VAL A 348 1.92 12.15 16.05
CA VAL A 348 1.92 13.57 16.46
C VAL A 348 1.76 13.72 17.97
N GLN A 349 0.99 12.83 18.59
CA GLN A 349 0.73 12.81 20.02
C GLN A 349 1.93 12.35 20.88
N ASN A 350 2.89 11.59 20.28
CA ASN A 350 4.07 11.10 20.99
C ASN A 350 5.26 10.95 20.04
N LYS A 351 6.13 11.94 20.03
CA LYS A 351 7.30 12.03 19.16
C LYS A 351 8.45 11.02 19.49
N HIS A 352 8.35 10.32 20.59
CA HIS A 352 9.33 9.28 20.97
C HIS A 352 9.03 7.91 20.37
N ILE A 353 7.90 7.78 19.68
CA ILE A 353 7.50 6.52 19.05
C ILE A 353 7.84 6.54 17.56
N ARG A 354 8.30 5.38 17.08
CA ARG A 354 8.57 5.11 15.66
C ARG A 354 7.83 3.85 15.24
N LEU A 355 6.89 3.99 14.33
CA LEU A 355 6.19 2.85 13.75
C LEU A 355 6.65 2.66 12.30
N VAL A 356 6.97 1.43 11.93
CA VAL A 356 7.25 1.04 10.55
C VAL A 356 6.24 -0.03 10.16
N LEU A 357 5.31 0.30 9.28
CA LEU A 357 4.21 -0.57 8.89
C LEU A 357 4.38 -1.00 7.44
N LYS A 358 4.58 -2.28 7.18
CA LYS A 358 4.76 -2.78 5.82
C LYS A 358 3.70 -3.79 5.39
N SER A 359 3.31 -3.75 4.13
CA SER A 359 2.63 -4.86 3.47
C SER A 359 3.58 -6.07 3.36
N GLY A 360 3.03 -7.27 3.35
CA GLY A 360 3.82 -8.50 3.37
C GLY A 360 4.95 -8.58 2.34
N ASN A 361 4.70 -8.13 1.11
CA ASN A 361 5.63 -8.27 -0.02
C ASN A 361 6.65 -7.11 -0.16
N PHE A 362 6.70 -6.17 0.77
CA PHE A 362 7.56 -4.99 0.67
C PHE A 362 8.88 -5.19 1.44
N GLY A 363 9.90 -4.45 1.01
CA GLY A 363 11.22 -4.45 1.60
C GLY A 363 12.15 -5.58 1.13
N GLN A 364 13.43 -5.37 1.25
CA GLN A 364 14.48 -6.35 0.96
C GLN A 364 14.60 -7.38 2.11
N VAL A 365 15.46 -8.36 1.95
CA VAL A 365 15.65 -9.47 2.91
C VAL A 365 16.07 -8.95 4.29
N ASP A 366 16.92 -7.92 4.36
CA ASP A 366 17.44 -7.27 5.57
C ASP A 366 16.49 -6.24 6.21
N PHE A 367 15.24 -6.19 5.75
CA PHE A 367 14.28 -5.12 6.09
C PHE A 367 14.12 -4.90 7.60
N PHE A 368 14.03 -5.96 8.41
CA PHE A 368 13.78 -5.81 9.84
C PHE A 368 14.95 -5.15 10.57
N THR A 369 16.17 -5.59 10.29
CA THR A 369 17.39 -4.98 10.84
C THR A 369 17.49 -3.51 10.43
N ARG A 370 17.33 -3.23 9.13
CA ARG A 370 17.37 -1.86 8.60
C ARG A 370 16.30 -0.96 9.21
N ALA A 371 15.08 -1.45 9.37
CA ALA A 371 13.99 -0.68 9.97
C ALA A 371 14.30 -0.30 11.43
N LEU A 372 14.82 -1.24 12.18
CA LEU A 372 15.22 -0.99 13.57
C LEU A 372 16.40 -0.03 13.68
N GLU A 373 17.37 -0.11 12.78
CA GLU A 373 18.50 0.84 12.71
C GLU A 373 18.02 2.26 12.37
N MET A 374 17.19 2.41 11.37
CA MET A 374 16.69 3.72 10.92
C MET A 374 15.70 4.37 11.91
N THR A 375 15.17 3.63 12.85
CA THR A 375 14.25 4.13 13.89
C THR A 375 14.95 4.52 15.20
N ARG A 376 16.25 4.36 15.30
CA ARG A 376 17.09 4.82 16.44
C ARG A 376 17.16 6.31 16.57
#